data_72c9925c5513cf504233f01225a9c025
#
_entry.id   72c9925c5513cf504233f01225a9c025
#
_cell.length_a   1.000
_cell.length_b   1.000
_cell.length_c   1.000
_cell.angle_alpha   90.00
_cell.angle_beta   90.00
_cell.angle_gamma   90.00
#
_symmetry.space_group_name_H-M   'P 1'
#
loop_
_entity.id
_entity.type
_entity.pdbx_description
1 polymer ?
#
loop_
_entity_poly.entity_id
_entity_poly.type
_entity_poly.pdbx_seq_one_letter_code
_entity_poly.pdbx_strand_id
1 'polypeptide(L)'
;SYIKKDTGLSGMILGGSQERGMRAGTEAVHNIVGMETAFQISYQRMEADALHLKDLKTYCLDQLQAALPGTIFNGASGDIENSTYTIVNARLTMDEKKAQLLAFNLDLQGVCCSKGSACQSGSEGGSHVLQNLLTAEQNKAPSLRFSFSANNTKKEIDKLIAILVDYVKS
;
A
#
# COMPACT_ATOMS: atom_id res chain seq x y z
N SER A 1 21.30 0.46 2.89
CA SER A 1 20.75 0.20 4.25
C SER A 1 21.41 1.12 5.27
N TYR A 2 20.64 1.60 6.24
CA TYR A 2 21.20 2.28 7.41
C TYR A 2 21.49 1.25 8.51
N ILE A 3 22.73 1.21 8.97
CA ILE A 3 23.15 0.32 10.05
C ILE A 3 23.75 1.20 11.17
N LYS A 4 23.12 1.16 12.35
CA LYS A 4 23.64 1.87 13.52
C LYS A 4 24.98 1.23 13.93
N LYS A 5 25.95 2.06 14.32
CA LYS A 5 27.23 1.59 14.83
C LYS A 5 27.02 0.66 16.03
N ASP A 6 27.84 -0.36 16.14
CA ASP A 6 27.87 -1.33 17.26
C ASP A 6 26.58 -2.19 17.41
N THR A 7 25.88 -2.47 16.30
CA THR A 7 24.71 -3.39 16.29
C THR A 7 25.07 -4.87 16.31
N GLY A 8 26.35 -5.22 16.25
CA GLY A 8 26.81 -6.62 16.20
C GLY A 8 26.54 -7.34 14.87
N LEU A 9 26.13 -6.59 13.82
CA LEU A 9 25.95 -7.16 12.48
C LEU A 9 27.30 -7.39 11.80
N SER A 10 27.43 -8.53 11.12
CA SER A 10 28.59 -8.87 10.29
C SER A 10 28.24 -8.72 8.81
N GLY A 11 29.22 -8.37 7.99
CA GLY A 11 29.06 -8.35 6.54
C GLY A 11 28.73 -9.74 6.00
N MET A 12 27.74 -9.81 5.09
CA MET A 12 27.36 -11.06 4.43
C MET A 12 28.14 -11.31 3.13
N ILE A 13 28.65 -10.26 2.49
CA ILE A 13 29.46 -10.33 1.27
C ILE A 13 30.91 -10.09 1.70
N LEU A 14 31.69 -11.16 1.72
CA LEU A 14 33.06 -11.17 2.20
C LEU A 14 34.06 -10.91 1.08
N GLY A 15 35.20 -10.27 1.38
CA GLY A 15 36.26 -9.93 0.41
C GLY A 15 37.03 -8.68 0.83
N GLY A 16 37.11 -7.70 -0.06
CA GLY A 16 37.77 -6.41 0.22
C GLY A 16 37.11 -5.58 1.32
N SER A 17 37.78 -4.53 1.76
CA SER A 17 37.36 -3.70 2.90
C SER A 17 36.34 -2.61 2.57
N GLN A 18 35.68 -2.68 1.41
CA GLN A 18 34.68 -1.70 1.00
C GLN A 18 33.53 -1.64 2.03
N GLU A 19 32.87 -0.49 2.11
CA GLU A 19 31.81 -0.24 3.09
C GLU A 19 32.24 -0.56 4.53
N ARG A 20 33.48 -0.27 4.88
CA ARG A 20 34.09 -0.57 6.20
C ARG A 20 34.05 -2.07 6.55
N GLY A 21 34.18 -2.94 5.54
CA GLY A 21 34.11 -4.39 5.70
C GLY A 21 32.68 -4.97 5.77
N MET A 22 31.66 -4.13 5.67
CA MET A 22 30.27 -4.59 5.74
C MET A 22 29.76 -5.18 4.42
N ARG A 23 30.33 -4.74 3.28
CA ARG A 23 29.95 -5.24 1.96
C ARG A 23 31.15 -5.14 1.02
N ALA A 24 31.79 -6.25 0.77
CA ALA A 24 32.92 -6.32 -0.14
C ALA A 24 32.50 -6.15 -1.61
N GLY A 25 33.46 -5.86 -2.48
CA GLY A 25 33.29 -5.63 -3.90
C GLY A 25 33.21 -4.15 -4.26
N THR A 26 33.49 -3.84 -5.54
CA THR A 26 33.52 -2.47 -6.06
C THR A 26 32.24 -1.73 -5.76
N GLU A 27 32.37 -0.45 -5.39
CA GLU A 27 31.22 0.42 -5.12
C GLU A 27 30.35 0.62 -6.37
N ALA A 28 29.04 0.50 -6.17
CA ALA A 28 28.07 0.74 -7.24
C ALA A 28 27.78 2.24 -7.39
N VAL A 29 28.74 3.01 -7.90
CA VAL A 29 28.69 4.47 -7.98
C VAL A 29 27.41 4.98 -8.65
N HIS A 30 26.99 4.34 -9.74
CA HIS A 30 25.76 4.70 -10.45
C HIS A 30 24.50 4.54 -9.59
N ASN A 31 24.43 3.50 -8.74
CA ASN A 31 23.31 3.32 -7.82
C ASN A 31 23.34 4.35 -6.69
N ILE A 32 24.53 4.72 -6.22
CA ILE A 32 24.70 5.74 -5.16
C ILE A 32 24.23 7.10 -5.67
N VAL A 33 24.68 7.52 -6.88
CA VAL A 33 24.26 8.78 -7.50
C VAL A 33 22.77 8.79 -7.81
N GLY A 34 22.23 7.68 -8.32
CA GLY A 34 20.79 7.54 -8.57
C GLY A 34 19.96 7.65 -7.28
N MET A 35 20.42 7.05 -6.19
CA MET A 35 19.76 7.15 -4.88
C MET A 35 19.83 8.58 -4.32
N GLU A 36 20.98 9.26 -4.43
CA GLU A 36 21.12 10.65 -4.02
C GLU A 36 20.12 11.56 -4.77
N THR A 37 20.07 11.43 -6.09
CA THR A 37 19.16 12.23 -6.94
C THR A 37 17.69 11.97 -6.56
N ALA A 38 17.29 10.70 -6.39
CA ALA A 38 15.94 10.36 -5.98
C ALA A 38 15.59 10.92 -4.60
N PHE A 39 16.55 10.89 -3.67
CA PHE A 39 16.40 11.44 -2.33
C PHE A 39 16.20 12.97 -2.36
N GLN A 40 17.01 13.68 -3.13
CA GLN A 40 16.88 15.14 -3.30
C GLN A 40 15.51 15.52 -3.88
N ILE A 41 15.07 14.84 -4.95
CA ILE A 41 13.75 15.07 -5.56
C ILE A 41 12.62 14.82 -4.55
N SER A 42 12.69 13.71 -3.81
CA SER A 42 11.67 13.36 -2.81
C SER A 42 11.58 14.38 -1.69
N TYR A 43 12.72 14.89 -1.21
CA TYR A 43 12.74 15.94 -0.18
C TYR A 43 12.17 17.27 -0.67
N GLN A 44 12.52 17.67 -1.89
CA GLN A 44 12.00 18.91 -2.49
C GLN A 44 10.48 18.90 -2.65
N ARG A 45 9.89 17.73 -2.90
CA ARG A 45 8.46 17.56 -3.16
C ARG A 45 7.65 17.11 -1.94
N MET A 46 8.30 16.75 -0.85
CA MET A 46 7.71 16.04 0.29
C MET A 46 6.45 16.72 0.83
N GLU A 47 6.46 18.03 1.05
CA GLU A 47 5.31 18.75 1.58
C GLU A 47 4.15 18.85 0.58
N ALA A 48 4.47 19.16 -0.68
CA ALA A 48 3.46 19.24 -1.74
C ALA A 48 2.81 17.87 -2.01
N ASP A 49 3.63 16.81 -2.10
CA ASP A 49 3.15 15.45 -2.29
C ASP A 49 2.32 14.97 -1.10
N ALA A 50 2.70 15.32 0.13
CA ALA A 50 1.93 14.99 1.32
C ALA A 50 0.55 15.65 1.34
N LEU A 51 0.45 16.93 0.97
CA LEU A 51 -0.82 17.64 0.87
C LEU A 51 -1.72 17.03 -0.20
N HIS A 52 -1.17 16.77 -1.39
CA HIS A 52 -1.90 16.13 -2.49
C HIS A 52 -2.42 14.75 -2.10
N LEU A 53 -1.58 13.92 -1.47
CA LEU A 53 -1.95 12.57 -1.07
C LEU A 53 -2.97 12.54 0.07
N LYS A 54 -2.93 13.49 1.01
CA LYS A 54 -3.97 13.66 2.03
C LYS A 54 -5.31 14.01 1.39
N ASP A 55 -5.33 14.92 0.40
CA ASP A 55 -6.53 15.28 -0.37
C ASP A 55 -7.09 14.08 -1.15
N LEU A 56 -6.24 13.32 -1.83
CA LEU A 56 -6.65 12.08 -2.52
C LEU A 56 -7.22 11.05 -1.56
N LYS A 57 -6.57 10.84 -0.43
CA LYS A 57 -7.04 9.89 0.58
C LYS A 57 -8.40 10.31 1.13
N THR A 58 -8.55 11.57 1.54
CA THR A 58 -9.83 12.11 2.02
C THR A 58 -10.92 11.90 0.98
N TYR A 59 -10.66 12.28 -0.26
CA TYR A 59 -11.59 12.09 -1.37
C TYR A 59 -11.98 10.61 -1.55
N CYS A 60 -11.02 9.69 -1.49
CA CYS A 60 -11.29 8.25 -1.61
C CYS A 60 -12.15 7.73 -0.47
N LEU A 61 -11.90 8.15 0.77
CA LEU A 61 -12.70 7.75 1.94
C LEU A 61 -14.14 8.22 1.78
N ASP A 62 -14.34 9.50 1.41
CA ASP A 62 -15.66 10.11 1.22
C ASP A 62 -16.45 9.41 0.10
N GLN A 63 -15.81 9.16 -1.06
CA GLN A 63 -16.44 8.50 -2.19
C GLN A 63 -16.79 7.04 -1.87
N LEU A 64 -15.92 6.29 -1.20
CA LEU A 64 -16.21 4.92 -0.76
C LEU A 64 -17.40 4.88 0.20
N GLN A 65 -17.44 5.79 1.18
CA GLN A 65 -18.53 5.84 2.16
C GLN A 65 -19.86 6.26 1.53
N ALA A 66 -19.85 7.21 0.60
CA ALA A 66 -21.05 7.69 -0.08
C ALA A 66 -21.62 6.63 -1.05
N ALA A 67 -20.76 5.99 -1.83
CA ALA A 67 -21.19 5.04 -2.87
C ALA A 67 -21.49 3.63 -2.33
N LEU A 68 -20.79 3.21 -1.28
CA LEU A 68 -20.86 1.92 -0.61
C LEU A 68 -20.97 2.10 0.91
N PRO A 69 -22.14 2.48 1.46
CA PRO A 69 -22.28 2.88 2.88
C PRO A 69 -21.91 1.80 3.89
N GLY A 70 -21.84 0.51 3.47
CA GLY A 70 -21.37 -0.60 4.31
C GLY A 70 -19.84 -0.76 4.38
N THR A 71 -19.07 0.15 3.77
CA THR A 71 -17.61 0.12 3.81
C THR A 71 -17.10 0.42 5.20
N ILE A 72 -16.14 -0.40 5.68
CA ILE A 72 -15.46 -0.21 6.97
C ILE A 72 -13.96 -0.06 6.70
N PHE A 73 -13.36 0.98 7.26
CA PHE A 73 -11.91 1.17 7.15
C PHE A 73 -11.19 0.43 8.28
N ASN A 74 -10.27 -0.46 7.91
CA ASN A 74 -9.57 -1.31 8.87
C ASN A 74 -8.49 -0.54 9.63
N GLY A 75 -8.38 -0.80 10.94
CA GLY A 75 -7.46 -0.09 11.83
C GLY A 75 -7.69 1.42 11.81
N ALA A 76 -6.62 2.19 11.80
CA ALA A 76 -6.68 3.66 11.69
C ALA A 76 -6.80 4.16 10.23
N SER A 77 -7.06 3.30 9.25
CA SER A 77 -7.01 3.66 7.82
C SER A 77 -7.99 4.77 7.42
N GLY A 78 -9.11 4.92 8.15
CA GLY A 78 -10.08 6.01 7.96
C GLY A 78 -9.70 7.33 8.65
N ASP A 79 -8.67 7.35 9.47
CA ASP A 79 -8.20 8.53 10.20
C ASP A 79 -7.04 9.19 9.44
N ILE A 80 -7.26 10.41 8.94
CA ILE A 80 -6.27 11.14 8.15
C ILE A 80 -5.07 11.57 8.99
N GLU A 81 -5.30 11.92 10.26
CA GLU A 81 -4.25 12.48 11.11
C GLU A 81 -3.39 11.38 11.77
N ASN A 82 -3.99 10.24 12.11
CA ASN A 82 -3.32 9.18 12.86
C ASN A 82 -2.92 7.96 12.00
N SER A 83 -2.97 8.10 10.66
CA SER A 83 -2.54 7.03 9.75
C SER A 83 -1.70 7.56 8.59
N THR A 84 -1.01 6.65 7.89
CA THR A 84 -0.31 7.05 6.67
C THR A 84 -1.28 7.59 5.61
N TYR A 85 -0.93 8.71 5.01
CA TYR A 85 -1.74 9.36 3.96
C TYR A 85 -1.63 8.66 2.58
N THR A 86 -0.77 7.66 2.45
CA THR A 86 -0.54 6.95 1.18
C THR A 86 -1.39 5.70 1.01
N ILE A 87 -2.14 5.28 2.03
CA ILE A 87 -2.84 3.98 2.04
C ILE A 87 -4.27 4.15 2.55
N VAL A 88 -5.21 3.49 1.86
CA VAL A 88 -6.57 3.20 2.35
C VAL A 88 -6.73 1.69 2.40
N ASN A 89 -7.14 1.16 3.54
CA ASN A 89 -7.51 -0.24 3.70
C ASN A 89 -9.01 -0.32 4.02
N ALA A 90 -9.79 -0.75 3.04
CA ALA A 90 -11.24 -0.78 3.10
C ALA A 90 -11.76 -2.22 3.06
N ARG A 91 -12.64 -2.56 4.01
CA ARG A 91 -13.40 -3.80 4.06
C ARG A 91 -14.79 -3.55 3.47
N LEU A 92 -15.14 -4.31 2.44
CA LEU A 92 -16.38 -4.15 1.70
C LEU A 92 -17.40 -5.23 2.09
N THR A 93 -18.67 -4.84 2.23
CA THR A 93 -19.76 -5.79 2.46
C THR A 93 -20.29 -6.29 1.12
N MET A 94 -20.15 -7.61 0.87
CA MET A 94 -20.66 -8.26 -0.33
C MET A 94 -20.77 -9.77 -0.15
N ASP A 95 -21.41 -10.44 -1.12
CA ASP A 95 -21.47 -11.90 -1.17
C ASP A 95 -20.07 -12.54 -1.23
N GLU A 96 -19.90 -13.68 -0.56
CA GLU A 96 -18.61 -14.36 -0.43
C GLU A 96 -18.03 -14.79 -1.79
N LYS A 97 -18.86 -15.27 -2.72
CA LYS A 97 -18.41 -15.68 -4.07
C LYS A 97 -17.89 -14.47 -4.86
N LYS A 98 -18.57 -13.34 -4.78
CA LYS A 98 -18.11 -12.08 -5.38
C LYS A 98 -16.81 -11.61 -4.72
N ALA A 99 -16.71 -11.72 -3.40
CA ALA A 99 -15.51 -11.34 -2.67
C ALA A 99 -14.23 -12.05 -3.15
N GLN A 100 -14.33 -13.32 -3.53
CA GLN A 100 -13.19 -14.10 -4.02
C GLN A 100 -12.63 -13.55 -5.33
N LEU A 101 -13.49 -13.11 -6.26
CA LEU A 101 -13.11 -12.64 -7.58
C LEU A 101 -12.90 -11.12 -7.67
N LEU A 102 -13.17 -10.37 -6.60
CA LEU A 102 -13.15 -8.91 -6.61
C LEU A 102 -11.81 -8.32 -7.08
N ALA A 103 -10.70 -8.76 -6.50
CA ALA A 103 -9.38 -8.24 -6.86
C ALA A 103 -9.01 -8.57 -8.31
N PHE A 104 -9.37 -9.76 -8.79
CA PHE A 104 -9.17 -10.17 -10.18
C PHE A 104 -10.02 -9.34 -11.14
N ASN A 105 -11.28 -9.07 -10.79
CA ASN A 105 -12.15 -8.22 -11.61
C ASN A 105 -11.61 -6.78 -11.70
N LEU A 106 -11.13 -6.21 -10.59
CA LEU A 106 -10.50 -4.89 -10.56
C LEU A 106 -9.27 -4.84 -11.47
N ASP A 107 -8.41 -5.86 -11.42
CA ASP A 107 -7.21 -5.96 -12.25
C ASP A 107 -7.56 -6.00 -13.74
N LEU A 108 -8.55 -6.81 -14.15
CA LEU A 108 -9.05 -6.85 -15.53
C LEU A 108 -9.57 -5.49 -16.04
N GLN A 109 -10.05 -4.63 -15.13
CA GLN A 109 -10.51 -3.29 -15.46
C GLN A 109 -9.42 -2.22 -15.29
N GLY A 110 -8.17 -2.65 -15.06
CA GLY A 110 -6.99 -1.78 -14.95
C GLY A 110 -6.87 -1.08 -13.60
N VAL A 111 -7.42 -1.66 -12.53
CA VAL A 111 -7.29 -1.17 -11.16
C VAL A 111 -6.40 -2.13 -10.36
N CYS A 112 -5.15 -1.74 -10.15
CA CYS A 112 -4.21 -2.49 -9.32
C CYS A 112 -4.41 -2.18 -7.84
N CYS A 113 -4.78 -3.18 -7.06
CA CYS A 113 -4.91 -3.09 -5.61
C CYS A 113 -4.39 -4.36 -4.94
N SER A 114 -4.20 -4.33 -3.63
CA SER A 114 -3.76 -5.52 -2.89
C SER A 114 -4.90 -6.13 -2.08
N LYS A 115 -5.06 -7.45 -2.17
CA LYS A 115 -5.88 -8.26 -1.27
C LYS A 115 -4.95 -9.04 -0.35
N GLY A 116 -4.95 -8.73 0.95
CA GLY A 116 -4.05 -9.37 1.90
C GLY A 116 -2.62 -8.81 1.89
N SER A 117 -1.64 -9.62 2.27
CA SER A 117 -0.22 -9.26 2.19
C SER A 117 0.35 -9.56 0.80
N ALA A 118 1.11 -8.63 0.24
CA ALA A 118 1.72 -8.76 -1.09
C ALA A 118 2.65 -10.00 -1.22
N CYS A 119 3.26 -10.43 -0.11
CA CYS A 119 4.17 -11.58 -0.07
C CYS A 119 3.47 -12.95 -0.05
N GLN A 120 2.15 -12.99 0.08
CA GLN A 120 1.34 -14.23 0.15
C GLN A 120 0.37 -14.35 -1.04
N SER A 121 0.67 -13.71 -2.17
CA SER A 121 -0.04 -13.93 -3.42
C SER A 121 0.13 -15.39 -3.85
N GLY A 122 -0.85 -16.23 -3.52
CA GLY A 122 -0.81 -17.69 -3.79
C GLY A 122 -1.05 -18.58 -2.56
N SER A 123 -1.07 -18.03 -1.34
CA SER A 123 -1.52 -18.75 -0.15
C SER A 123 -2.94 -18.36 0.24
N GLU A 124 -3.77 -19.33 0.61
CA GLU A 124 -5.16 -19.10 1.07
C GLU A 124 -5.24 -18.31 2.40
N GLY A 125 -4.11 -17.88 2.95
CA GLY A 125 -4.00 -17.40 4.33
C GLY A 125 -4.38 -15.95 4.62
N GLY A 126 -4.86 -15.15 3.68
CA GLY A 126 -5.26 -13.75 3.95
C GLY A 126 -4.11 -12.87 4.50
N SER A 127 -4.43 -11.69 5.04
CA SER A 127 -3.44 -10.78 5.65
C SER A 127 -3.16 -11.15 7.10
N HIS A 128 -1.91 -11.54 7.42
CA HIS A 128 -1.49 -11.79 8.80
C HIS A 128 -1.66 -10.56 9.71
N VAL A 129 -1.62 -9.35 9.15
CA VAL A 129 -1.89 -8.11 9.91
C VAL A 129 -3.38 -8.03 10.27
N LEU A 130 -4.26 -8.23 9.28
CA LEU A 130 -5.70 -8.15 9.53
C LEU A 130 -6.20 -9.30 10.42
N GLN A 131 -5.60 -10.48 10.36
CA GLN A 131 -5.93 -11.60 11.27
C GLN A 131 -5.71 -11.26 12.75
N ASN A 132 -4.78 -10.34 13.05
CA ASN A 132 -4.55 -9.87 14.42
C ASN A 132 -5.40 -8.65 14.81
N LEU A 133 -6.05 -8.00 13.85
CA LEU A 133 -6.88 -6.81 14.08
C LEU A 133 -8.38 -7.12 14.03
N LEU A 134 -8.77 -8.14 13.27
CA LEU A 134 -10.16 -8.45 12.95
C LEU A 134 -10.55 -9.80 13.55
N THR A 135 -11.84 -9.95 13.92
CA THR A 135 -12.38 -11.25 14.29
C THR A 135 -12.45 -12.18 13.07
N ALA A 136 -12.61 -13.49 13.31
CA ALA A 136 -12.77 -14.48 12.24
C ALA A 136 -13.95 -14.15 11.32
N GLU A 137 -15.07 -13.67 11.89
CA GLU A 137 -16.25 -13.26 11.13
C GLU A 137 -15.98 -12.02 10.25
N GLN A 138 -15.28 -11.02 10.81
CA GLN A 138 -14.90 -9.82 10.08
C GLN A 138 -13.93 -10.10 8.92
N ASN A 139 -13.07 -11.12 9.06
CA ASN A 139 -12.12 -11.52 8.02
C ASN A 139 -12.76 -12.25 6.84
N LYS A 140 -14.03 -12.67 6.92
CA LYS A 140 -14.77 -13.23 5.77
C LYS A 140 -15.07 -12.19 4.70
N ALA A 141 -15.30 -10.94 5.11
CA ALA A 141 -15.52 -9.84 4.16
C ALA A 141 -14.20 -9.41 3.50
N PRO A 142 -14.21 -9.12 2.19
CA PRO A 142 -13.01 -8.76 1.46
C PRO A 142 -12.45 -7.42 1.91
N SER A 143 -11.17 -7.40 2.22
CA SER A 143 -10.43 -6.18 2.51
C SER A 143 -9.48 -5.88 1.37
N LEU A 144 -9.58 -4.69 0.80
CA LEU A 144 -8.70 -4.19 -0.24
C LEU A 144 -7.81 -3.07 0.29
N ARG A 145 -6.56 -3.07 -0.14
CA ARG A 145 -5.63 -1.99 0.15
C ARG A 145 -5.34 -1.22 -1.13
N PHE A 146 -5.70 0.04 -1.13
CA PHE A 146 -5.36 1.00 -2.17
C PHE A 146 -4.15 1.81 -1.71
N SER A 147 -3.15 1.92 -2.59
CA SER A 147 -1.93 2.69 -2.32
C SER A 147 -1.83 3.83 -3.33
N PHE A 148 -1.61 5.04 -2.84
CA PHE A 148 -1.53 6.24 -3.65
C PHE A 148 -0.09 6.72 -3.81
N SER A 149 0.19 7.31 -4.95
CA SER A 149 1.41 8.06 -5.26
C SER A 149 1.06 9.48 -5.69
N ALA A 150 2.05 10.35 -5.73
CA ALA A 150 1.88 11.74 -6.21
C ALA A 150 1.37 11.85 -7.67
N ASN A 151 1.38 10.75 -8.43
CA ASN A 151 0.90 10.72 -9.81
C ASN A 151 -0.59 10.36 -9.92
N ASN A 152 -1.22 9.89 -8.82
CA ASN A 152 -2.63 9.54 -8.86
C ASN A 152 -3.53 10.78 -8.87
N THR A 153 -4.74 10.59 -9.37
CA THR A 153 -5.74 11.66 -9.57
C THR A 153 -7.10 11.27 -9.01
N LYS A 154 -7.95 12.25 -8.72
CA LYS A 154 -9.35 12.02 -8.33
C LYS A 154 -10.14 11.26 -9.41
N LYS A 155 -9.83 11.46 -10.69
CA LYS A 155 -10.47 10.72 -11.81
C LYS A 155 -10.22 9.20 -11.74
N GLU A 156 -9.04 8.79 -11.27
CA GLU A 156 -8.73 7.37 -11.08
C GLU A 156 -9.52 6.81 -9.88
N ILE A 157 -9.71 7.60 -8.84
CA ILE A 157 -10.59 7.24 -7.72
C ILE A 157 -12.03 7.13 -8.19
N ASP A 158 -12.55 8.08 -8.99
CA ASP A 158 -13.90 8.02 -9.56
C ASP A 158 -14.09 6.75 -10.40
N LYS A 159 -13.09 6.38 -11.22
CA LYS A 159 -13.12 5.13 -11.98
C LYS A 159 -13.16 3.91 -11.06
N LEU A 160 -12.34 3.87 -10.02
CA LEU A 160 -12.35 2.80 -9.01
C LEU A 160 -13.74 2.67 -8.37
N ILE A 161 -14.32 3.79 -7.94
CA ILE A 161 -15.64 3.79 -7.28
C ILE A 161 -16.73 3.27 -8.23
N ALA A 162 -16.74 3.74 -9.48
CA ALA A 162 -17.70 3.27 -10.49
C ALA A 162 -17.62 1.75 -10.69
N ILE A 163 -16.41 1.20 -10.83
CA ILE A 163 -16.19 -0.24 -11.00
C ILE A 163 -16.66 -1.01 -9.75
N LEU A 164 -16.35 -0.53 -8.55
CA LEU A 164 -16.76 -1.19 -7.31
C LEU A 164 -18.27 -1.20 -7.16
N VAL A 165 -18.95 -0.09 -7.45
CA VAL A 165 -20.41 0.02 -7.38
C VAL A 165 -21.09 -0.93 -8.37
N ASP A 166 -20.61 -0.97 -9.61
CA ASP A 166 -21.13 -1.89 -10.64
C ASP A 166 -20.95 -3.34 -10.21
N TYR A 167 -19.76 -3.70 -9.75
CA TYR A 167 -19.45 -5.06 -9.28
C TYR A 167 -20.27 -5.51 -8.06
N VAL A 168 -20.50 -4.62 -7.10
CA VAL A 168 -21.29 -4.95 -5.89
C VAL A 168 -22.76 -5.13 -6.24
N LYS A 169 -23.30 -4.32 -7.18
CA LYS A 169 -24.71 -4.35 -7.57
C LYS A 169 -25.07 -5.44 -8.59
N SER A 170 -24.10 -5.87 -9.43
CA SER A 170 -24.31 -6.97 -10.39
C SER A 170 -24.51 -8.33 -9.68
#